data_206e126da9f6ac9851588c5da3c7bf12
#
_entry.id   206e126da9f6ac9851588c5da3c7bf12
#
_cell.length_a   1.000
_cell.length_b   1.000
_cell.length_c   1.000
_cell.angle_alpha   90.00
_cell.angle_beta   90.00
_cell.angle_gamma   90.00
#
_symmetry.space_group_name_H-M   'P 1'
#
loop_
_entity.id
_entity.type
_entity.pdbx_description
1 polymer ?
#
loop_
_entity_poly.entity_id
_entity_poly.type
_entity_poly.pdbx_seq_one_letter_code
_entity_poly.pdbx_strand_id
1 'polypeptide(L)'
;MRRFDYGFLKEKAWDNESVGYLSQIHEQKGKQTLYLRQKPAEVEKLIEIAKIQSTESSNEIEGIRTTDTRLRQLMSEKTTPRTRDEKEIAGYRDALNTVHENFEYIPLTPNYILQLHKIMYSHTDSAFGGSFNSVLRYIRATTAEGRSSARGTA
;
A
#
# COMPACT_ATOMS: atom_id res chain seq x y z
N MET A 1 -17.27 -9.68 -12.82
CA MET A 1 -15.87 -9.56 -12.36
C MET A 1 -15.15 -8.58 -13.27
N ARG A 2 -14.74 -7.41 -12.77
CA ARG A 2 -13.97 -6.45 -13.59
C ARG A 2 -12.62 -7.06 -13.89
N ARG A 3 -12.24 -7.16 -15.17
CA ARG A 3 -10.90 -7.56 -15.57
C ARG A 3 -10.00 -6.33 -15.48
N PHE A 4 -8.85 -6.47 -14.85
CA PHE A 4 -7.77 -5.49 -14.96
C PHE A 4 -7.19 -5.61 -16.37
N ASP A 5 -7.61 -4.71 -17.24
CA ASP A 5 -7.13 -4.64 -18.61
C ASP A 5 -6.48 -3.26 -18.83
N TYR A 6 -5.19 -3.29 -19.06
CA TYR A 6 -4.39 -2.09 -19.35
C TYR A 6 -4.16 -1.90 -20.85
N GLY A 7 -4.88 -2.66 -21.71
CA GLY A 7 -4.75 -2.58 -23.16
C GLY A 7 -4.96 -1.18 -23.70
N PHE A 8 -5.86 -0.42 -23.09
CA PHE A 8 -6.13 0.98 -23.44
C PHE A 8 -4.91 1.92 -23.33
N LEU A 9 -3.92 1.57 -22.48
CA LEU A 9 -2.69 2.38 -22.34
C LEU A 9 -1.80 2.31 -23.59
N LYS A 10 -1.92 1.26 -24.39
CA LYS A 10 -1.13 1.10 -25.63
C LYS A 10 -1.55 2.09 -26.71
N GLU A 11 -2.82 2.51 -26.69
CA GLU A 11 -3.41 3.41 -27.68
C GLU A 11 -3.46 4.86 -27.16
N LYS A 12 -3.07 5.09 -25.89
CA LYS A 12 -3.12 6.41 -25.29
C LYS A 12 -2.01 7.30 -25.86
N ALA A 13 -2.40 8.42 -26.44
CA ALA A 13 -1.45 9.48 -26.75
C ALA A 13 -0.96 10.14 -25.44
N TRP A 14 0.36 10.21 -25.29
CA TRP A 14 1.00 10.85 -24.15
C TRP A 14 1.25 12.33 -24.47
N ASP A 15 0.82 13.22 -23.60
CA ASP A 15 1.13 14.64 -23.71
C ASP A 15 2.59 14.94 -23.27
N ASN A 16 3.07 16.13 -23.65
CA ASN A 16 4.43 16.54 -23.34
C ASN A 16 4.70 16.61 -21.83
N GLU A 17 3.70 16.92 -21.03
CA GLU A 17 3.81 16.97 -19.56
C GLU A 17 4.03 15.58 -18.98
N SER A 18 3.23 14.59 -19.39
CA SER A 18 3.40 13.19 -19.00
C SER A 18 4.77 12.63 -19.40
N VAL A 19 5.25 12.94 -20.60
CA VAL A 19 6.60 12.55 -21.05
C VAL A 19 7.67 13.24 -20.21
N GLY A 20 7.47 14.51 -19.84
CA GLY A 20 8.36 15.25 -18.94
C GLY A 20 8.47 14.57 -17.57
N TYR A 21 7.35 14.19 -16.96
CA TYR A 21 7.36 13.45 -15.69
C TYR A 21 8.05 12.09 -15.80
N LEU A 22 7.79 11.34 -16.86
CA LEU A 22 8.48 10.06 -17.08
C LEU A 22 10.01 10.23 -17.17
N SER A 23 10.46 11.26 -17.88
CA SER A 23 11.89 11.58 -18.00
C SER A 23 12.51 11.90 -16.64
N GLN A 24 11.84 12.73 -15.83
CA GLN A 24 12.28 13.07 -14.47
C GLN A 24 12.32 11.83 -13.56
N ILE A 25 11.32 10.96 -13.62
CA ILE A 25 11.29 9.71 -12.85
C ILE A 25 12.49 8.84 -13.24
N HIS A 26 12.78 8.68 -14.52
CA HIS A 26 13.93 7.90 -14.98
C HIS A 26 15.27 8.48 -14.56
N GLU A 27 15.41 9.81 -14.58
CA GLU A 27 16.60 10.49 -14.08
C GLU A 27 16.81 10.22 -12.59
N GLN A 28 15.74 10.34 -11.77
CA GLN A 28 15.82 10.06 -10.33
C GLN A 28 16.12 8.59 -10.04
N LYS A 29 15.57 7.65 -10.81
CA LYS A 29 15.91 6.23 -10.70
C LYS A 29 17.39 5.97 -10.98
N GLY A 30 17.96 6.64 -11.98
CA GLY A 30 19.40 6.57 -12.26
C GLY A 30 20.24 7.09 -11.10
N LYS A 31 19.89 8.25 -10.53
CA LYS A 31 20.55 8.81 -9.35
C LYS A 31 20.43 7.87 -8.15
N GLN A 32 19.24 7.31 -7.90
CA GLN A 32 19.02 6.35 -6.82
C GLN A 32 19.95 5.13 -6.93
N THR A 33 20.12 4.57 -8.12
CA THR A 33 21.03 3.44 -8.35
C THR A 33 22.47 3.78 -7.95
N LEU A 34 22.91 5.00 -8.18
CA LEU A 34 24.23 5.47 -7.77
C LEU A 34 24.34 5.57 -6.24
N TYR A 35 23.35 6.16 -5.57
CA TYR A 35 23.30 6.25 -4.09
C TYR A 35 23.29 4.89 -3.42
N LEU A 36 22.50 3.93 -3.93
CA LEU A 36 22.44 2.57 -3.42
C LEU A 36 23.82 1.89 -3.41
N ARG A 37 24.66 2.17 -4.41
CA ARG A 37 26.03 1.63 -4.51
C ARG A 37 27.02 2.36 -3.60
N GLN A 38 26.87 3.67 -3.43
CA GLN A 38 27.85 4.50 -2.70
C GLN A 38 27.58 4.56 -1.19
N LYS A 39 26.32 4.47 -0.79
CA LYS A 39 25.87 4.68 0.60
C LYS A 39 24.77 3.72 1.03
N PRO A 40 25.02 2.40 0.98
CA PRO A 40 23.99 1.40 1.25
C PRO A 40 23.40 1.53 2.66
N ALA A 41 24.21 1.79 3.68
CA ALA A 41 23.75 1.89 5.07
C ALA A 41 22.82 3.08 5.31
N GLU A 42 23.10 4.23 4.70
CA GLU A 42 22.21 5.40 4.79
C GLU A 42 20.90 5.14 4.07
N VAL A 43 20.93 4.45 2.94
CA VAL A 43 19.72 4.11 2.18
C VAL A 43 18.86 3.10 2.94
N GLU A 44 19.45 2.07 3.55
CA GLU A 44 18.72 1.13 4.41
C GLU A 44 18.01 1.84 5.56
N LYS A 45 18.70 2.77 6.23
CA LYS A 45 18.10 3.57 7.30
C LYS A 45 16.94 4.45 6.81
N LEU A 46 17.06 5.03 5.62
CA LEU A 46 15.97 5.81 5.01
C LEU A 46 14.78 4.94 4.65
N ILE A 47 15.01 3.73 4.15
CA ILE A 47 13.95 2.76 3.87
C ILE A 47 13.21 2.38 5.16
N GLU A 48 13.93 2.11 6.25
CA GLU A 48 13.33 1.80 7.54
C GLU A 48 12.44 2.95 8.04
N ILE A 49 12.95 4.19 7.99
CA ILE A 49 12.19 5.39 8.37
C ILE A 49 10.96 5.53 7.49
N ALA A 50 11.09 5.37 6.17
CA ALA A 50 9.98 5.48 5.23
C ALA A 50 8.90 4.43 5.47
N LYS A 51 9.29 3.18 5.80
CA LYS A 51 8.35 2.12 6.16
C LYS A 51 7.54 2.48 7.43
N ILE A 52 8.20 3.02 8.46
CA ILE A 52 7.53 3.44 9.70
C ILE A 52 6.54 4.57 9.40
N GLN A 53 6.98 5.62 8.72
CA GLN A 53 6.13 6.78 8.38
C GLN A 53 4.95 6.39 7.47
N SER A 54 5.19 5.55 6.47
CA SER A 54 4.14 5.04 5.59
C SER A 54 3.09 4.23 6.36
N THR A 55 3.55 3.39 7.28
CA THR A 55 2.66 2.57 8.12
C THR A 55 1.84 3.46 9.04
N GLU A 56 2.47 4.43 9.72
CA GLU A 56 1.80 5.37 10.61
C GLU A 56 0.70 6.15 9.88
N SER A 57 1.05 6.82 8.79
CA SER A 57 0.12 7.64 8.02
C SER A 57 -1.04 6.83 7.42
N SER A 58 -0.76 5.64 6.89
CA SER A 58 -1.79 4.78 6.31
C SER A 58 -2.77 4.28 7.37
N ASN A 59 -2.26 3.87 8.54
CA ASN A 59 -3.12 3.39 9.63
C ASN A 59 -3.91 4.54 10.26
N GLU A 60 -3.35 5.75 10.36
CA GLU A 60 -4.06 6.92 10.86
C GLU A 60 -5.27 7.28 9.98
N ILE A 61 -5.15 7.18 8.65
CA ILE A 61 -6.25 7.38 7.71
C ILE A 61 -7.40 6.39 7.98
N GLU A 62 -7.07 5.14 8.31
CA GLU A 62 -8.05 4.10 8.64
C GLU A 62 -8.56 4.19 10.09
N GLY A 63 -8.09 5.16 10.87
CA GLY A 63 -8.46 5.33 12.28
C GLY A 63 -7.76 4.37 13.23
N ILE A 64 -6.77 3.62 12.76
CA ILE A 64 -5.94 2.70 13.55
C ILE A 64 -4.87 3.51 14.27
N ARG A 65 -4.83 3.43 15.61
CA ARG A 65 -3.92 4.22 16.42
C ARG A 65 -3.12 3.38 17.39
N THR A 66 -1.86 3.74 17.54
CA THR A 66 -0.96 3.23 18.58
C THR A 66 0.03 4.33 18.99
N THR A 67 0.81 4.09 20.03
CA THR A 67 1.88 5.03 20.40
C THR A 67 3.09 4.86 19.49
N ASP A 68 3.86 5.93 19.26
CA ASP A 68 5.07 5.90 18.44
C ASP A 68 6.06 4.81 18.87
N THR A 69 6.23 4.68 20.20
CA THR A 69 7.10 3.64 20.77
C THR A 69 6.60 2.25 20.41
N ARG A 70 5.30 2.03 20.53
CA ARG A 70 4.69 0.73 20.21
C ARG A 70 4.73 0.44 18.72
N LEU A 71 4.46 1.44 17.88
CA LEU A 71 4.60 1.34 16.43
C LEU A 71 6.00 0.88 16.04
N ARG A 72 7.04 1.55 16.54
CA ARG A 72 8.44 1.19 16.27
C ARG A 72 8.78 -0.23 16.71
N GLN A 73 8.26 -0.68 17.85
CA GLN A 73 8.44 -2.05 18.34
C GLN A 73 7.76 -3.09 17.43
N LEU A 74 6.55 -2.80 16.93
CA LEU A 74 5.84 -3.65 15.98
C LEU A 74 6.55 -3.70 14.62
N MET A 75 7.01 -2.54 14.14
CA MET A 75 7.74 -2.44 12.86
C MET A 75 9.07 -3.18 12.88
N SER A 76 9.77 -3.19 14.01
CA SER A 76 11.04 -3.91 14.20
C SER A 76 10.88 -5.36 14.70
N GLU A 77 9.66 -5.89 14.73
CA GLU A 77 9.34 -7.25 15.19
C GLU A 77 9.76 -7.60 16.62
N LYS A 78 10.09 -6.57 17.44
CA LYS A 78 10.51 -6.75 18.82
C LYS A 78 9.37 -7.05 19.79
N THR A 79 8.14 -7.14 19.29
CA THR A 79 6.96 -7.37 20.11
C THR A 79 5.85 -8.07 19.32
N THR A 80 5.03 -8.82 20.04
CA THR A 80 3.85 -9.49 19.48
C THR A 80 2.66 -8.53 19.49
N PRO A 81 1.86 -8.44 18.41
CA PRO A 81 0.64 -7.63 18.39
C PRO A 81 -0.41 -8.21 19.36
N ARG A 82 -1.05 -7.34 20.15
CA ARG A 82 -2.01 -7.72 21.19
C ARG A 82 -3.44 -7.29 20.87
N THR A 83 -3.60 -6.08 20.35
CA THR A 83 -4.89 -5.52 19.99
C THR A 83 -5.21 -5.79 18.52
N ARG A 84 -6.45 -5.54 18.12
CA ARG A 84 -6.85 -5.60 16.70
C ARG A 84 -6.04 -4.62 15.88
N ASP A 85 -5.90 -3.39 16.33
CA ASP A 85 -5.14 -2.34 15.66
C ASP A 85 -3.67 -2.76 15.47
N GLU A 86 -3.04 -3.32 16.51
CA GLU A 86 -1.67 -3.82 16.41
C GLU A 86 -1.53 -5.00 15.43
N LYS A 87 -2.53 -5.87 15.34
CA LYS A 87 -2.56 -6.97 14.37
C LYS A 87 -2.67 -6.45 12.93
N GLU A 88 -3.46 -5.40 12.71
CA GLU A 88 -3.58 -4.75 11.41
C GLU A 88 -2.28 -4.03 11.03
N ILE A 89 -1.62 -3.34 11.98
CA ILE A 89 -0.28 -2.74 11.79
C ILE A 89 0.75 -3.81 11.42
N ALA A 90 0.78 -4.94 12.12
CA ALA A 90 1.73 -6.01 11.85
C ALA A 90 1.50 -6.62 10.45
N GLY A 91 0.25 -6.83 10.05
CA GLY A 91 -0.09 -7.30 8.70
C GLY A 91 0.30 -6.31 7.60
N TYR A 92 0.08 -5.01 7.82
CA TYR A 92 0.53 -3.98 6.89
C TYR A 92 2.05 -3.97 6.75
N ARG A 93 2.80 -4.05 7.87
CA ARG A 93 4.27 -4.18 7.87
C ARG A 93 4.73 -5.35 7.01
N ASP A 94 4.13 -6.53 7.21
CA ASP A 94 4.53 -7.74 6.49
C ASP A 94 4.26 -7.64 4.98
N ALA A 95 3.12 -7.05 4.61
CA ALA A 95 2.82 -6.76 3.20
C ALA A 95 3.82 -5.74 2.61
N LEU A 96 4.15 -4.68 3.36
CA LEU A 96 5.09 -3.66 2.93
C LEU A 96 6.52 -4.24 2.78
N ASN A 97 6.96 -5.09 3.72
CA ASN A 97 8.23 -5.79 3.62
C ASN A 97 8.26 -6.69 2.38
N THR A 98 7.20 -7.47 2.14
CA THR A 98 7.09 -8.31 0.95
C THR A 98 7.25 -7.50 -0.34
N VAL A 99 6.63 -6.33 -0.43
CA VAL A 99 6.78 -5.43 -1.59
C VAL A 99 8.20 -4.92 -1.71
N HIS A 100 8.79 -4.39 -0.63
CA HIS A 100 10.14 -3.82 -0.66
C HIS A 100 11.23 -4.85 -1.03
N GLU A 101 11.07 -6.09 -0.61
CA GLU A 101 12.03 -7.16 -0.87
C GLU A 101 11.88 -7.79 -2.25
N ASN A 102 10.66 -7.74 -2.83
CA ASN A 102 10.33 -8.53 -4.01
C ASN A 102 9.66 -7.72 -5.14
N PHE A 103 9.69 -6.38 -5.12
CA PHE A 103 8.96 -5.55 -6.07
C PHE A 103 9.30 -5.84 -7.53
N GLU A 104 10.54 -6.25 -7.83
CA GLU A 104 10.97 -6.60 -9.19
C GLU A 104 10.28 -7.87 -9.72
N TYR A 105 9.83 -8.74 -8.84
CA TYR A 105 9.22 -10.04 -9.16
C TYR A 105 7.69 -10.06 -8.95
N ILE A 106 7.12 -8.98 -8.42
CA ILE A 106 5.68 -8.86 -8.15
C ILE A 106 5.01 -8.08 -9.28
N PRO A 107 4.45 -8.75 -10.31
CA PRO A 107 3.68 -8.04 -11.34
C PRO A 107 2.36 -7.51 -10.78
N LEU A 108 1.92 -6.37 -11.29
CA LEU A 108 0.64 -5.78 -10.90
C LEU A 108 -0.53 -6.58 -11.53
N THR A 109 -0.91 -7.65 -10.87
CA THR A 109 -2.02 -8.52 -11.28
C THR A 109 -3.03 -8.71 -10.14
N PRO A 110 -4.29 -9.06 -10.43
CA PRO A 110 -5.29 -9.32 -9.41
C PRO A 110 -4.84 -10.35 -8.37
N ASN A 111 -4.15 -11.40 -8.79
CA ASN A 111 -3.70 -12.45 -7.89
C ASN A 111 -2.67 -11.94 -6.88
N TYR A 112 -1.69 -11.13 -7.32
CA TYR A 112 -0.70 -10.56 -6.40
C TYR A 112 -1.32 -9.54 -5.45
N ILE A 113 -2.29 -8.73 -5.92
CA ILE A 113 -3.05 -7.83 -5.05
C ILE A 113 -3.78 -8.64 -3.96
N LEU A 114 -4.42 -9.75 -4.33
CA LEU A 114 -5.08 -10.62 -3.35
C LEU A 114 -4.10 -11.29 -2.38
N GLN A 115 -2.90 -11.65 -2.84
CA GLN A 115 -1.86 -12.19 -1.96
C GLN A 115 -1.39 -11.14 -0.94
N LEU A 116 -1.11 -9.90 -1.37
CA LEU A 116 -0.77 -8.81 -0.45
C LEU A 116 -1.90 -8.52 0.53
N HIS A 117 -3.13 -8.50 0.05
CA HIS A 117 -4.31 -8.36 0.92
C HIS A 117 -4.42 -9.51 1.93
N LYS A 118 -4.11 -10.74 1.55
CA LYS A 118 -4.05 -11.87 2.48
C LYS A 118 -2.98 -11.69 3.55
N ILE A 119 -1.79 -11.19 3.18
CA ILE A 119 -0.71 -10.91 4.11
C ILE A 119 -1.13 -9.84 5.12
N MET A 120 -1.79 -8.76 4.67
CA MET A 120 -2.28 -7.70 5.56
C MET A 120 -3.22 -8.21 6.66
N TYR A 121 -3.96 -9.29 6.40
CA TYR A 121 -4.90 -9.89 7.36
C TYR A 121 -4.35 -11.12 8.09
N SER A 122 -3.07 -11.49 7.88
CA SER A 122 -2.49 -12.73 8.41
C SER A 122 -2.45 -12.79 9.94
N HIS A 123 -2.38 -11.65 10.61
CA HIS A 123 -2.37 -11.54 12.08
C HIS A 123 -3.77 -11.39 12.68
N THR A 124 -4.79 -11.23 11.85
CA THR A 124 -6.18 -11.06 12.29
C THR A 124 -6.96 -12.36 12.15
N ASP A 125 -8.07 -12.48 12.88
CA ASP A 125 -9.00 -13.61 12.74
C ASP A 125 -9.95 -13.42 11.53
N SER A 126 -9.62 -12.52 10.60
CA SER A 126 -10.47 -12.17 9.46
C SER A 126 -10.37 -13.23 8.35
N ALA A 127 -11.50 -13.84 8.03
CA ALA A 127 -11.61 -14.76 6.89
C ALA A 127 -11.60 -14.07 5.51
N PHE A 128 -11.55 -12.73 5.46
CA PHE A 128 -11.67 -11.96 4.22
C PHE A 128 -10.35 -11.71 3.50
N GLY A 129 -9.21 -12.01 4.13
CA GLY A 129 -7.88 -11.83 3.54
C GLY A 129 -7.73 -12.63 2.25
N GLY A 130 -7.34 -11.97 1.16
CA GLY A 130 -7.05 -12.61 -0.12
C GLY A 130 -8.26 -12.97 -0.98
N SER A 131 -9.44 -12.42 -0.72
CA SER A 131 -10.64 -12.65 -1.51
C SER A 131 -11.24 -11.35 -2.04
N PHE A 132 -11.83 -11.40 -3.24
CA PHE A 132 -12.67 -10.30 -3.70
C PHE A 132 -13.99 -10.28 -2.95
N ASN A 133 -14.47 -9.08 -2.65
CA ASN A 133 -15.80 -8.93 -2.07
C ASN A 133 -16.86 -9.28 -3.13
N SER A 134 -17.68 -10.29 -2.85
CA SER A 134 -18.77 -10.72 -3.72
C SER A 134 -20.06 -9.91 -3.50
N VAL A 135 -20.10 -9.07 -2.47
CA VAL A 135 -21.28 -8.27 -2.12
C VAL A 135 -21.11 -6.85 -2.65
N LEU A 136 -22.09 -6.37 -3.40
CA LEU A 136 -22.21 -4.96 -3.80
C LEU A 136 -22.31 -4.09 -2.55
N ARG A 137 -21.26 -3.31 -2.26
CA ARG A 137 -21.30 -2.31 -1.20
C ARG A 137 -21.71 -0.97 -1.81
N TYR A 138 -22.82 -0.43 -1.33
CA TYR A 138 -23.22 0.93 -1.63
C TYR A 138 -22.42 1.88 -0.74
N ILE A 139 -21.65 2.78 -1.37
CA ILE A 139 -21.03 3.90 -0.65
C ILE A 139 -22.13 4.96 -0.44
N ARG A 140 -22.54 5.15 0.80
CA ARG A 140 -23.43 6.24 1.17
C ARG A 140 -22.57 7.50 1.38
N ALA A 141 -22.65 8.44 0.45
CA ALA A 141 -22.11 9.78 0.68
C ALA A 141 -23.19 10.63 1.40
N THR A 142 -22.89 11.07 2.60
CA THR A 142 -23.65 12.11 3.30
C THR A 142 -23.10 13.48 2.89
N THR A 143 -23.90 14.27 2.20
CA THR A 143 -23.58 15.69 1.96
C THR A 143 -23.93 16.51 3.20
N ALA A 144 -23.22 17.62 3.41
CA ALA A 144 -23.42 18.51 4.56
C ALA A 144 -24.87 19.08 4.71
N GLU A 145 -25.72 18.87 3.73
CA GLU A 145 -27.12 19.30 3.70
C GLU A 145 -28.13 18.18 4.02
N GLY A 146 -27.69 17.04 4.54
CA GLY A 146 -28.58 15.97 4.99
C GLY A 146 -29.31 15.20 3.89
N ARG A 147 -29.02 15.39 2.61
CA ARG A 147 -29.56 14.58 1.51
C ARG A 147 -28.64 13.41 1.17
N SER A 148 -29.15 12.19 1.35
CA SER A 148 -28.42 10.98 0.97
C SER A 148 -28.64 10.69 -0.51
N SER A 149 -27.58 10.72 -1.34
CA SER A 149 -27.64 10.18 -2.69
C SER A 149 -26.91 8.84 -2.73
N ALA A 150 -27.61 7.78 -3.14
CA ALA A 150 -26.99 6.48 -3.38
C ALA A 150 -26.45 6.45 -4.81
N ARG A 151 -25.13 6.33 -5.01
CA ARG A 151 -24.55 6.02 -6.30
C ARG A 151 -24.14 4.54 -6.30
N GLY A 152 -24.84 3.75 -7.09
CA GLY A 152 -24.44 2.39 -7.40
C GLY A 152 -23.38 2.43 -8.49
N THR A 153 -22.22 1.81 -8.27
CA THR A 153 -21.27 1.50 -9.33
C THR A 153 -21.51 0.06 -9.78
N ALA A 154 -21.92 -0.07 -11.01
CA ALA A 154 -22.05 -1.35 -11.71
C ALA A 154 -20.68 -1.91 -12.12
#